data_c870b6e6c640ffaa12c0c86940e673bc
#
_entry.id   c870b6e6c640ffaa12c0c86940e673bc
#
_cell.length_a   1.000
_cell.length_b   1.000
_cell.length_c   1.000
_cell.angle_alpha   90.00
_cell.angle_beta   90.00
_cell.angle_gamma   90.00
#
_symmetry.space_group_name_H-M   'P 1'
#
loop_
_entity.id
_entity.type
_entity.pdbx_description
1 polymer ?
#
loop_
_entity_poly.entity_id
_entity_poly.type
_entity_poly.pdbx_seq_one_letter_code
_entity_poly.pdbx_strand_id
1 'polypeptide(L)'
;IISVLSQILIATLFAYDGWINVGALAGEMKDPGKDLPKAIVGGISIVMAVYIVINLAYLWVAPASELAQATAPAALVAQRIFGNIGGKIVTVGILISVFGALNGYLLTGPRVAYTLAVKKTLPASDSLAKLNKGGVPANSIWLIAVLASIYALTGQFNLLTDLTVFTIWIFYVLTFIGVIKLRKDRPELQRPYKVPLYPIIPAIAIIGGLFVIINQLLTATLIALGGIIITLI
;
A
#
# COMPACT_ATOMS: atom_id res chain seq x y z
N ILE A 1 -3.28 22.50 -12.03
CA ILE A 1 -3.85 22.29 -10.67
C ILE A 1 -4.32 20.85 -10.50
N ILE A 2 -5.13 20.30 -11.41
CA ILE A 2 -5.65 18.92 -11.31
C ILE A 2 -4.51 17.88 -11.31
N SER A 3 -3.52 18.02 -12.17
CA SER A 3 -2.36 17.12 -12.22
C SER A 3 -1.53 17.14 -10.93
N VAL A 4 -1.32 18.31 -10.34
CA VAL A 4 -0.61 18.45 -9.07
C VAL A 4 -1.41 17.81 -7.92
N LEU A 5 -2.73 18.04 -7.89
CA LEU A 5 -3.61 17.41 -6.89
C LEU A 5 -3.59 15.89 -7.00
N SER A 6 -3.59 15.36 -8.21
CA SER A 6 -3.49 13.91 -8.44
C SER A 6 -2.16 13.33 -7.93
N GLN A 7 -1.03 13.98 -8.24
CA GLN A 7 0.27 13.52 -7.76
C GLN A 7 0.36 13.54 -6.22
N ILE A 8 -0.17 14.59 -5.58
CA ILE A 8 -0.25 14.66 -4.12
C ILE A 8 -1.10 13.53 -3.56
N LEU A 9 -2.26 13.26 -4.18
CA LEU A 9 -3.13 12.16 -3.75
C LEU A 9 -2.45 10.81 -3.92
N ILE A 10 -1.82 10.53 -5.05
CA ILE A 10 -1.11 9.26 -5.29
C ILE A 10 -0.02 9.05 -4.25
N ALA A 11 0.82 10.07 -4.02
CA ALA A 11 1.88 10.00 -3.02
C ALA A 11 1.32 9.77 -1.60
N THR A 12 0.24 10.47 -1.25
CA THR A 12 -0.43 10.31 0.04
C THR A 12 -1.04 8.92 0.19
N LEU A 13 -1.74 8.45 -0.83
CA LEU A 13 -2.37 7.12 -0.83
C LEU A 13 -1.34 6.00 -0.72
N PHE A 14 -0.18 6.17 -1.36
CA PHE A 14 0.95 5.25 -1.21
C PHE A 14 1.51 5.27 0.21
N ALA A 15 1.70 6.46 0.80
CA ALA A 15 2.24 6.60 2.16
C ALA A 15 1.33 6.00 3.24
N TYR A 16 0.03 5.95 2.99
CA TYR A 16 -0.96 5.33 3.89
C TYR A 16 -1.37 3.91 3.48
N ASP A 17 -0.76 3.34 2.45
CA ASP A 17 -1.09 1.97 2.03
C ASP A 17 -0.65 0.93 3.07
N GLY A 18 -1.21 -0.28 2.98
CA GLY A 18 -0.90 -1.40 3.86
C GLY A 18 -1.98 -1.72 4.90
N TRP A 19 -2.94 -0.83 5.14
CA TRP A 19 -4.02 -1.05 6.11
C TRP A 19 -4.88 -2.28 5.79
N ILE A 20 -5.00 -2.66 4.52
CA ILE A 20 -5.81 -3.81 4.09
C ILE A 20 -5.16 -5.13 4.51
N ASN A 21 -3.85 -5.16 4.69
CA ASN A 21 -3.12 -6.38 5.11
C ASN A 21 -3.55 -6.86 6.50
N VAL A 22 -4.05 -5.96 7.34
CA VAL A 22 -4.62 -6.32 8.66
C VAL A 22 -5.83 -7.26 8.51
N GLY A 23 -6.57 -7.15 7.39
CA GLY A 23 -7.68 -8.05 7.07
C GLY A 23 -7.26 -9.52 6.95
N ALA A 24 -6.04 -9.80 6.51
CA ALA A 24 -5.51 -11.16 6.42
C ALA A 24 -5.31 -11.81 7.81
N LEU A 25 -5.19 -11.00 8.86
CA LEU A 25 -5.05 -11.46 10.24
C LEU A 25 -6.39 -11.67 10.95
N ALA A 26 -7.51 -11.38 10.28
CA ALA A 26 -8.84 -11.49 10.88
C ALA A 26 -9.14 -12.90 11.44
N GLY A 27 -8.61 -13.96 10.80
CA GLY A 27 -8.73 -15.33 11.26
C GLY A 27 -7.98 -15.66 12.55
N GLU A 28 -7.02 -14.83 12.94
CA GLU A 28 -6.22 -15.00 14.16
C GLU A 28 -6.74 -14.12 15.32
N MET A 29 -7.72 -13.25 15.07
CA MET A 29 -8.30 -12.36 16.07
C MET A 29 -9.40 -13.07 16.87
N LYS A 30 -9.51 -12.74 18.16
CA LYS A 30 -10.55 -13.29 19.04
C LYS A 30 -11.95 -12.79 18.66
N ASP A 31 -12.09 -11.50 18.39
CA ASP A 31 -13.35 -10.86 17.95
C ASP A 31 -13.06 -9.94 16.74
N PRO A 32 -12.88 -10.53 15.53
CA PRO A 32 -12.51 -9.75 14.35
C PRO A 32 -13.56 -8.69 14.00
N GLY A 33 -14.83 -8.89 14.34
CA GLY A 33 -15.89 -7.92 14.10
C GLY A 33 -15.71 -6.60 14.84
N LYS A 34 -15.09 -6.62 16.01
CA LYS A 34 -14.78 -5.43 16.82
C LYS A 34 -13.34 -4.99 16.72
N ASP A 35 -12.41 -5.94 16.70
CA ASP A 35 -10.98 -5.64 16.82
C ASP A 35 -10.41 -5.12 15.50
N LEU A 36 -10.85 -5.68 14.36
CA LEU A 36 -10.37 -5.25 13.04
C LEU A 36 -10.70 -3.77 12.73
N PRO A 37 -11.94 -3.28 12.90
CA PRO A 37 -12.24 -1.87 12.70
C PRO A 37 -11.45 -0.95 13.64
N LYS A 38 -11.30 -1.32 14.90
CA LYS A 38 -10.51 -0.55 15.88
C LYS A 38 -9.03 -0.49 15.50
N ALA A 39 -8.46 -1.62 15.09
CA ALA A 39 -7.06 -1.71 14.68
C ALA A 39 -6.80 -0.84 13.43
N ILE A 40 -7.68 -0.91 12.42
CA ILE A 40 -7.53 -0.12 11.19
C ILE A 40 -7.73 1.37 11.48
N VAL A 41 -8.84 1.77 12.07
CA VAL A 41 -9.13 3.19 12.32
C VAL A 41 -8.14 3.79 13.31
N GLY A 42 -7.86 3.10 14.40
CA GLY A 42 -6.88 3.54 15.40
C GLY A 42 -5.47 3.63 14.82
N GLY A 43 -5.03 2.61 14.09
CA GLY A 43 -3.72 2.58 13.44
C GLY A 43 -3.54 3.73 12.45
N ILE A 44 -4.49 3.91 11.53
CA ILE A 44 -4.43 5.02 10.55
C ILE A 44 -4.45 6.37 11.25
N SER A 45 -5.27 6.54 12.31
CA SER A 45 -5.33 7.82 13.05
C SER A 45 -4.00 8.14 13.73
N ILE A 46 -3.33 7.14 14.33
CA ILE A 46 -2.00 7.33 14.94
C ILE A 46 -0.97 7.69 13.86
N VAL A 47 -0.94 6.95 12.76
CA VAL A 47 -0.03 7.22 11.64
C VAL A 47 -0.26 8.64 11.09
N MET A 48 -1.51 9.05 10.91
CA MET A 48 -1.85 10.40 10.45
C MET A 48 -1.35 11.47 11.43
N ALA A 49 -1.55 11.29 12.73
CA ALA A 49 -1.05 12.22 13.74
C ALA A 49 0.48 12.35 13.71
N VAL A 50 1.18 11.21 13.63
CA VAL A 50 2.65 11.18 13.50
C VAL A 50 3.11 11.87 12.23
N TYR A 51 2.48 11.61 11.08
CA TYR A 51 2.85 12.26 9.82
C TYR A 51 2.63 13.77 9.85
N ILE A 52 1.54 14.24 10.43
CA ILE A 52 1.29 15.68 10.60
C ILE A 52 2.40 16.31 11.45
N VAL A 53 2.72 15.73 12.61
CA VAL A 53 3.76 16.24 13.50
C VAL A 53 5.13 16.28 12.83
N ILE A 54 5.50 15.19 12.13
CA ILE A 54 6.78 15.11 11.42
C ILE A 54 6.86 16.14 10.29
N ASN A 55 5.80 16.28 9.48
CA ASN A 55 5.80 17.27 8.39
C ASN A 55 5.85 18.71 8.91
N LEU A 56 5.16 19.01 10.00
CA LEU A 56 5.26 20.31 10.67
C LEU A 56 6.69 20.56 11.17
N ALA A 57 7.34 19.56 11.76
CA ALA A 57 8.73 19.68 12.20
C ALA A 57 9.69 19.89 11.02
N TYR A 58 9.47 19.22 9.89
CA TYR A 58 10.30 19.43 8.69
C TYR A 58 10.16 20.85 8.15
N LEU A 59 8.94 21.35 8.01
CA LEU A 59 8.67 22.70 7.53
C LEU A 59 9.15 23.79 8.50
N TRP A 60 9.25 23.48 9.79
CA TRP A 60 9.84 24.38 10.78
C TRP A 60 11.35 24.53 10.60
N VAL A 61 12.03 23.45 10.21
CA VAL A 61 13.51 23.40 10.11
C VAL A 61 14.02 23.84 8.74
N ALA A 62 13.28 23.54 7.67
CA ALA A 62 13.68 23.79 6.30
C ALA A 62 12.51 24.27 5.43
N PRO A 63 12.74 25.22 4.50
CA PRO A 63 11.69 25.67 3.59
C PRO A 63 11.23 24.54 2.66
N ALA A 64 9.95 24.56 2.27
CA ALA A 64 9.35 23.54 1.43
C ALA A 64 10.09 23.34 0.08
N SER A 65 10.63 24.42 -0.49
CA SER A 65 11.40 24.36 -1.74
C SER A 65 12.69 23.53 -1.63
N GLU A 66 13.31 23.55 -0.48
CA GLU A 66 14.52 22.76 -0.21
C GLU A 66 14.17 21.30 0.10
N LEU A 67 13.13 21.08 0.91
CA LEU A 67 12.65 19.73 1.19
C LEU A 67 12.21 19.00 -0.07
N ALA A 68 11.59 19.71 -1.03
CA ALA A 68 11.16 19.15 -2.30
C ALA A 68 12.32 18.69 -3.21
N GLN A 69 13.51 19.26 -3.05
CA GLN A 69 14.70 18.89 -3.83
C GLN A 69 15.59 17.87 -3.08
N ALA A 70 15.33 17.64 -1.81
CA ALA A 70 16.12 16.72 -1.01
C ALA A 70 15.83 15.26 -1.37
N THR A 71 16.87 14.48 -1.64
CA THR A 71 16.75 13.03 -1.85
C THR A 71 16.32 12.27 -0.58
N ALA A 72 16.65 12.82 0.60
CA ALA A 72 16.30 12.27 1.90
C ALA A 72 15.93 13.39 2.88
N PRO A 73 14.70 13.95 2.83
CA PRO A 73 14.28 15.08 3.67
C PRO A 73 14.47 14.85 5.16
N ALA A 74 14.19 13.65 5.66
CA ALA A 74 14.38 13.31 7.07
C ALA A 74 15.84 13.41 7.52
N ALA A 75 16.77 12.93 6.70
CA ALA A 75 18.19 13.00 6.99
C ALA A 75 18.71 14.45 6.94
N LEU A 76 18.24 15.25 5.99
CA LEU A 76 18.56 16.67 5.88
C LEU A 76 18.12 17.45 7.12
N VAL A 77 16.89 17.26 7.57
CA VAL A 77 16.35 17.91 8.77
C VAL A 77 17.13 17.48 10.02
N ALA A 78 17.39 16.18 10.16
CA ALA A 78 18.19 15.67 11.28
C ALA A 78 19.62 16.21 11.28
N GLN A 79 20.22 16.38 10.11
CA GLN A 79 21.55 16.99 9.97
C GLN A 79 21.55 18.47 10.40
N ARG A 80 20.50 19.21 10.12
CA ARG A 80 20.38 20.61 10.56
C ARG A 80 20.24 20.75 12.07
N ILE A 81 19.49 19.84 12.70
CA ILE A 81 19.22 19.90 14.14
C ILE A 81 20.41 19.35 14.95
N PHE A 82 20.96 18.21 14.53
CA PHE A 82 21.92 17.41 15.30
C PHE A 82 23.29 17.32 14.64
N GLY A 83 23.53 18.06 13.54
CA GLY A 83 24.77 17.97 12.76
C GLY A 83 24.90 16.68 11.96
N ASN A 84 26.08 16.43 11.40
CA ASN A 84 26.36 15.30 10.51
C ASN A 84 26.05 13.93 11.15
N ILE A 85 26.24 13.81 12.45
CA ILE A 85 25.96 12.54 13.18
C ILE A 85 24.46 12.27 13.20
N GLY A 86 23.63 13.29 13.42
CA GLY A 86 22.18 13.16 13.40
C GLY A 86 21.64 12.68 12.06
N GLY A 87 22.12 13.23 10.94
CA GLY A 87 21.77 12.77 9.61
C GLY A 87 22.11 11.29 9.38
N LYS A 88 23.30 10.84 9.82
CA LYS A 88 23.72 9.44 9.71
C LYS A 88 22.86 8.51 10.55
N ILE A 89 22.54 8.87 11.80
CA ILE A 89 21.69 8.06 12.70
C ILE A 89 20.30 7.88 12.08
N VAL A 90 19.69 8.97 11.59
CA VAL A 90 18.36 8.89 10.95
C VAL A 90 18.42 8.05 9.68
N THR A 91 19.45 8.18 8.86
CA THR A 91 19.63 7.33 7.67
C THR A 91 19.70 5.83 8.02
N VAL A 92 20.48 5.48 9.05
CA VAL A 92 20.55 4.09 9.53
C VAL A 92 19.19 3.63 10.07
N GLY A 93 18.49 4.47 10.82
CA GLY A 93 17.14 4.17 11.30
C GLY A 93 16.14 3.93 10.17
N ILE A 94 16.18 4.72 9.10
CA ILE A 94 15.38 4.53 7.89
C ILE A 94 15.71 3.18 7.24
N LEU A 95 16.99 2.85 7.07
CA LEU A 95 17.41 1.57 6.48
C LEU A 95 16.90 0.36 7.28
N ILE A 96 16.99 0.42 8.60
CA ILE A 96 16.45 -0.64 9.49
C ILE A 96 14.93 -0.74 9.33
N SER A 97 14.23 0.38 9.28
CA SER A 97 12.76 0.42 9.10
C SER A 97 12.34 -0.16 7.74
N VAL A 98 13.02 0.24 6.67
CA VAL A 98 12.77 -0.28 5.31
C VAL A 98 13.05 -1.78 5.23
N PHE A 99 14.12 -2.25 5.87
CA PHE A 99 14.42 -3.69 5.95
C PHE A 99 13.32 -4.46 6.70
N GLY A 100 12.79 -3.90 7.80
CA GLY A 100 11.67 -4.48 8.52
C GLY A 100 10.40 -4.55 7.68
N ALA A 101 10.06 -3.48 6.94
CA ALA A 101 8.92 -3.44 6.04
C ALA A 101 9.07 -4.44 4.89
N LEU A 102 10.25 -4.53 4.27
CA LEU A 102 10.57 -5.50 3.23
C LEU A 102 10.35 -6.93 3.71
N ASN A 103 10.77 -7.24 4.94
CA ASN A 103 10.55 -8.56 5.55
C ASN A 103 9.06 -8.89 5.67
N GLY A 104 8.25 -7.91 6.09
CA GLY A 104 6.79 -8.06 6.14
C GLY A 104 6.17 -8.34 4.77
N TYR A 105 6.58 -7.62 3.74
CA TYR A 105 6.10 -7.86 2.37
C TYR A 105 6.56 -9.20 1.81
N LEU A 106 7.78 -9.67 2.12
CA LEU A 106 8.25 -11.01 1.72
C LEU A 106 7.52 -12.14 2.45
N LEU A 107 6.92 -11.89 3.60
CA LEU A 107 6.08 -12.86 4.28
C LEU A 107 4.67 -12.95 3.69
N THR A 108 4.10 -11.83 3.24
CA THR A 108 2.70 -11.74 2.79
C THR A 108 2.55 -11.88 1.27
N GLY A 109 3.37 -11.19 0.49
CA GLY A 109 3.28 -11.16 -0.97
C GLY A 109 3.33 -12.54 -1.65
N PRO A 110 4.31 -13.40 -1.30
CA PRO A 110 4.40 -14.73 -1.88
C PRO A 110 3.21 -15.65 -1.60
N ARG A 111 2.46 -15.38 -0.52
CA ARG A 111 1.25 -16.16 -0.20
C ARG A 111 0.14 -15.92 -1.22
N VAL A 112 0.09 -14.75 -1.85
CA VAL A 112 -0.85 -14.47 -2.96
C VAL A 112 -0.49 -15.34 -4.16
N ALA A 113 0.78 -15.32 -4.59
CA ALA A 113 1.28 -16.16 -5.69
C ALA A 113 1.05 -17.65 -5.41
N TYR A 114 1.35 -18.10 -4.19
CA TYR A 114 1.09 -19.47 -3.74
C TYR A 114 -0.42 -19.83 -3.85
N THR A 115 -1.31 -18.96 -3.36
CA THR A 115 -2.76 -19.22 -3.38
C THR A 115 -3.30 -19.30 -4.81
N LEU A 116 -2.84 -18.44 -5.71
CA LEU A 116 -3.16 -18.50 -7.12
C LEU A 116 -2.61 -19.76 -7.77
N ALA A 117 -1.41 -20.19 -7.42
CA ALA A 117 -0.82 -21.43 -7.92
C ALA A 117 -1.58 -22.67 -7.43
N VAL A 118 -2.04 -22.71 -6.18
CA VAL A 118 -2.90 -23.79 -5.67
C VAL A 118 -4.20 -23.90 -6.48
N LYS A 119 -4.75 -22.75 -6.92
CA LYS A 119 -5.92 -22.67 -7.79
C LYS A 119 -5.62 -22.94 -9.27
N LYS A 120 -4.36 -23.22 -9.62
CA LYS A 120 -3.89 -23.47 -11.01
C LYS A 120 -4.18 -22.32 -11.97
N THR A 121 -4.14 -21.08 -11.49
CA THR A 121 -4.38 -19.88 -12.30
C THR A 121 -3.08 -19.25 -12.83
N LEU A 122 -1.91 -19.68 -12.34
CA LEU A 122 -0.61 -19.15 -12.75
C LEU A 122 0.18 -20.14 -13.61
N PRO A 123 1.04 -19.67 -14.52
CA PRO A 123 2.07 -20.49 -15.12
C PRO A 123 2.97 -21.13 -14.03
N ALA A 124 3.43 -22.36 -14.27
CA ALA A 124 4.26 -23.12 -13.32
C ALA A 124 3.60 -23.35 -11.93
N SER A 125 2.27 -23.40 -11.87
CA SER A 125 1.50 -23.59 -10.64
C SER A 125 1.97 -24.78 -9.81
N ASP A 126 2.32 -25.91 -10.44
CA ASP A 126 2.78 -27.12 -9.72
C ASP A 126 4.09 -26.90 -8.96
N SER A 127 4.94 -25.98 -9.43
CA SER A 127 6.17 -25.59 -8.74
C SER A 127 5.91 -24.56 -7.64
N LEU A 128 5.10 -23.54 -7.93
CA LEU A 128 4.80 -22.42 -7.03
C LEU A 128 3.90 -22.85 -5.84
N ALA A 129 3.07 -23.88 -6.03
CA ALA A 129 2.23 -24.44 -4.98
C ALA A 129 2.96 -25.41 -4.04
N LYS A 130 4.25 -25.69 -4.27
CA LYS A 130 5.03 -26.58 -3.38
C LYS A 130 5.43 -25.86 -2.10
N LEU A 131 5.16 -26.53 -0.98
CA LEU A 131 5.66 -26.13 0.32
C LEU A 131 6.95 -26.90 0.64
N ASN A 132 7.91 -26.23 1.27
CA ASN A 132 9.09 -26.92 1.81
C ASN A 132 8.76 -27.70 3.10
N LYS A 133 9.75 -28.38 3.69
CA LYS A 133 9.58 -29.15 4.93
C LYS A 133 9.06 -28.32 6.12
N GLY A 134 9.21 -27.00 6.09
CA GLY A 134 8.72 -26.07 7.11
C GLY A 134 7.35 -25.45 6.78
N GLY A 135 6.63 -25.93 5.74
CA GLY A 135 5.34 -25.36 5.34
C GLY A 135 5.43 -24.00 4.64
N VAL A 136 6.61 -23.63 4.13
CA VAL A 136 6.86 -22.32 3.51
C VAL A 136 6.87 -22.46 1.98
N PRO A 137 6.19 -21.58 1.22
CA PRO A 137 6.16 -21.58 -0.24
C PRO A 137 7.45 -20.98 -0.84
N ALA A 138 8.56 -21.67 -0.70
CA ALA A 138 9.90 -21.17 -1.05
C ALA A 138 9.97 -20.69 -2.52
N ASN A 139 9.39 -21.44 -3.47
CA ASN A 139 9.44 -21.07 -4.88
C ASN A 139 8.65 -19.79 -5.17
N SER A 140 7.52 -19.55 -4.49
CA SER A 140 6.77 -18.32 -4.59
C SER A 140 7.54 -17.14 -3.98
N ILE A 141 8.29 -17.36 -2.89
CA ILE A 141 9.18 -16.35 -2.29
C ILE A 141 10.29 -15.98 -3.28
N TRP A 142 10.95 -16.96 -3.88
CA TRP A 142 12.00 -16.70 -4.87
C TRP A 142 11.46 -15.95 -6.09
N LEU A 143 10.29 -16.33 -6.60
CA LEU A 143 9.65 -15.61 -7.71
C LEU A 143 9.47 -14.13 -7.37
N ILE A 144 8.85 -13.83 -6.24
CA ILE A 144 8.59 -12.44 -5.82
C ILE A 144 9.90 -11.68 -5.55
N ALA A 145 10.87 -12.32 -4.89
CA ALA A 145 12.17 -11.70 -4.60
C ALA A 145 12.95 -11.35 -5.88
N VAL A 146 12.97 -12.24 -6.87
CA VAL A 146 13.61 -11.99 -8.17
C VAL A 146 12.91 -10.85 -8.91
N LEU A 147 11.59 -10.89 -9.00
CA LEU A 147 10.81 -9.81 -9.66
C LEU A 147 11.04 -8.46 -8.96
N ALA A 148 10.97 -8.43 -7.64
CA ALA A 148 11.23 -7.21 -6.85
C ALA A 148 12.65 -6.67 -7.09
N SER A 149 13.65 -7.57 -7.17
CA SER A 149 15.04 -7.19 -7.45
C SER A 149 15.20 -6.60 -8.85
N ILE A 150 14.55 -7.19 -9.85
CA ILE A 150 14.54 -6.64 -11.23
C ILE A 150 13.92 -5.25 -11.23
N TYR A 151 12.78 -5.06 -10.58
CA TYR A 151 12.15 -3.73 -10.48
C TYR A 151 13.03 -2.73 -9.73
N ALA A 152 13.65 -3.13 -8.63
CA ALA A 152 14.57 -2.28 -7.86
C ALA A 152 15.76 -1.79 -8.69
N LEU A 153 16.30 -2.64 -9.57
CA LEU A 153 17.40 -2.30 -10.48
C LEU A 153 17.03 -1.25 -11.52
N THR A 154 15.75 -1.03 -11.81
CA THR A 154 15.32 0.05 -12.72
C THR A 154 15.60 1.44 -12.15
N GLY A 155 15.71 1.58 -10.83
CA GLY A 155 15.91 2.85 -10.13
C GLY A 155 14.72 3.83 -10.24
N GLN A 156 13.60 3.40 -10.80
CA GLN A 156 12.45 4.26 -11.09
C GLN A 156 11.39 4.17 -9.98
N PHE A 157 11.73 4.69 -8.80
CA PHE A 157 10.83 4.64 -7.64
C PHE A 157 9.45 5.23 -7.92
N ASN A 158 9.37 6.42 -8.53
CA ASN A 158 8.09 7.09 -8.79
C ASN A 158 7.21 6.26 -9.75
N LEU A 159 7.80 5.70 -10.82
CA LEU A 159 7.10 4.85 -11.76
C LEU A 159 6.49 3.62 -11.06
N LEU A 160 7.27 2.96 -10.21
CA LEU A 160 6.83 1.78 -9.47
C LEU A 160 5.72 2.12 -8.46
N THR A 161 5.84 3.27 -7.79
CA THR A 161 4.82 3.78 -6.87
C THR A 161 3.51 4.06 -7.60
N ASP A 162 3.56 4.77 -8.72
CA ASP A 162 2.39 5.11 -9.52
C ASP A 162 1.68 3.86 -10.04
N LEU A 163 2.45 2.89 -10.56
CA LEU A 163 1.92 1.61 -11.03
C LEU A 163 1.23 0.82 -9.90
N THR A 164 1.87 0.79 -8.73
CA THR A 164 1.35 0.09 -7.56
C THR A 164 0.04 0.71 -7.08
N VAL A 165 0.00 2.03 -6.89
CA VAL A 165 -1.21 2.75 -6.45
C VAL A 165 -2.32 2.55 -7.48
N PHE A 166 -2.04 2.73 -8.76
CA PHE A 166 -3.04 2.54 -9.81
C PHE A 166 -3.68 1.15 -9.76
N THR A 167 -2.83 0.11 -9.72
CA THR A 167 -3.31 -1.28 -9.72
C THR A 167 -4.12 -1.60 -8.46
N ILE A 168 -3.64 -1.25 -7.27
CA ILE A 168 -4.32 -1.51 -6.00
C ILE A 168 -5.66 -0.78 -5.94
N TRP A 169 -5.73 0.46 -6.40
CA TRP A 169 -6.96 1.25 -6.34
C TRP A 169 -8.07 0.75 -7.25
N ILE A 170 -7.75 0.06 -8.35
CA ILE A 170 -8.76 -0.68 -9.13
C ILE A 170 -9.47 -1.71 -8.24
N PHE A 171 -8.71 -2.52 -7.49
CA PHE A 171 -9.29 -3.53 -6.60
C PHE A 171 -10.01 -2.91 -5.40
N TYR A 172 -9.53 -1.79 -4.87
CA TYR A 172 -10.21 -1.09 -3.78
C TYR A 172 -11.57 -0.55 -4.22
N VAL A 173 -11.65 0.08 -5.38
CA VAL A 173 -12.93 0.57 -5.93
C VAL A 173 -13.89 -0.61 -6.15
N LEU A 174 -13.43 -1.70 -6.74
CA LEU A 174 -14.25 -2.91 -6.90
C LEU A 174 -14.74 -3.46 -5.56
N THR A 175 -13.90 -3.43 -4.53
CA THR A 175 -14.25 -3.85 -3.18
C THR A 175 -15.33 -2.93 -2.57
N PHE A 176 -15.21 -1.62 -2.73
CA PHE A 176 -16.21 -0.67 -2.24
C PHE A 176 -17.55 -0.81 -2.96
N ILE A 177 -17.53 -1.05 -4.27
CA ILE A 177 -18.73 -1.40 -5.05
C ILE A 177 -19.32 -2.73 -4.53
N GLY A 178 -18.46 -3.71 -4.25
CA GLY A 178 -18.84 -5.00 -3.67
C GLY A 178 -19.57 -4.87 -2.34
N VAL A 179 -19.16 -3.92 -1.47
CA VAL A 179 -19.86 -3.64 -0.20
C VAL A 179 -21.31 -3.19 -0.46
N ILE A 180 -21.51 -2.29 -1.44
CA ILE A 180 -22.84 -1.79 -1.79
C ILE A 180 -23.69 -2.92 -2.38
N LYS A 181 -23.11 -3.67 -3.33
CA LYS A 181 -23.79 -4.81 -3.97
C LYS A 181 -24.18 -5.89 -2.96
N LEU A 182 -23.24 -6.29 -2.11
CA LEU A 182 -23.48 -7.34 -1.11
C LEU A 182 -24.55 -6.94 -0.09
N ARG A 183 -24.67 -5.65 0.24
CA ARG A 183 -25.76 -5.16 1.11
C ARG A 183 -27.12 -5.22 0.44
N LYS A 184 -27.16 -5.03 -0.87
CA LYS A 184 -28.41 -5.12 -1.66
C LYS A 184 -28.80 -6.56 -1.90
N ASP A 185 -27.87 -7.40 -2.33
CA ASP A 185 -28.14 -8.78 -2.77
C ASP A 185 -28.29 -9.76 -1.59
N ARG A 186 -27.64 -9.46 -0.45
CA ARG A 186 -27.64 -10.30 0.76
C ARG A 186 -27.94 -9.48 2.02
N PRO A 187 -29.16 -8.93 2.16
CA PRO A 187 -29.54 -8.09 3.31
C PRO A 187 -29.55 -8.87 4.63
N GLU A 188 -29.78 -10.20 4.57
CA GLU A 188 -29.87 -11.11 5.71
C GLU A 188 -28.52 -11.41 6.39
N LEU A 189 -27.38 -11.11 5.73
CA LEU A 189 -26.08 -11.39 6.32
C LEU A 189 -25.85 -10.56 7.57
N GLN A 190 -25.47 -11.25 8.66
CA GLN A 190 -25.03 -10.58 9.88
C GLN A 190 -23.75 -9.78 9.64
N ARG A 191 -23.75 -8.51 10.02
CA ARG A 191 -22.62 -7.60 9.87
C ARG A 191 -22.21 -7.08 11.25
N PRO A 192 -21.18 -7.68 11.85
CA PRO A 192 -20.67 -7.26 13.18
C PRO A 192 -20.27 -5.78 13.18
N TYR A 193 -19.72 -5.28 12.05
CA TYR A 193 -19.41 -3.87 11.86
C TYR A 193 -20.33 -3.25 10.80
N LYS A 194 -20.95 -2.15 11.17
CA LYS A 194 -21.79 -1.34 10.27
C LYS A 194 -21.03 -0.07 9.89
N VAL A 195 -20.75 0.08 8.59
CA VAL A 195 -20.10 1.30 8.07
C VAL A 195 -20.94 2.52 8.46
N PRO A 196 -20.37 3.50 9.20
CA PRO A 196 -21.09 4.72 9.55
C PRO A 196 -21.44 5.52 8.28
N LEU A 197 -22.50 6.32 8.36
CA LEU A 197 -22.98 7.16 7.25
C LEU A 197 -23.12 6.39 5.91
N TYR A 198 -23.49 5.14 5.96
CA TYR A 198 -23.79 4.38 4.73
C TYR A 198 -25.01 4.98 4.01
N PRO A 199 -25.02 5.16 2.66
CA PRO A 199 -23.98 4.76 1.69
C PRO A 199 -22.93 5.85 1.39
N ILE A 200 -22.91 6.95 2.10
CA ILE A 200 -22.10 8.14 1.78
C ILE A 200 -20.61 7.83 1.79
N ILE A 201 -20.10 7.19 2.85
CA ILE A 201 -18.67 6.88 2.96
C ILE A 201 -18.19 5.96 1.84
N PRO A 202 -18.85 4.83 1.52
CA PRO A 202 -18.48 4.03 0.36
C PRO A 202 -18.55 4.80 -0.97
N ALA A 203 -19.54 5.68 -1.15
CA ALA A 203 -19.67 6.50 -2.36
C ALA A 203 -18.50 7.48 -2.52
N ILE A 204 -18.11 8.17 -1.44
CA ILE A 204 -16.93 9.07 -1.45
C ILE A 204 -15.66 8.27 -1.79
N ALA A 205 -15.48 7.09 -1.20
CA ALA A 205 -14.33 6.24 -1.46
C ALA A 205 -14.28 5.77 -2.93
N ILE A 206 -15.43 5.41 -3.52
CA ILE A 206 -15.54 5.06 -4.94
C ILE A 206 -15.21 6.27 -5.83
N ILE A 207 -15.78 7.44 -5.56
CA ILE A 207 -15.53 8.65 -6.35
C ILE A 207 -14.06 9.05 -6.28
N GLY A 208 -13.46 9.05 -5.09
CA GLY A 208 -12.05 9.33 -4.89
C GLY A 208 -11.15 8.34 -5.62
N GLY A 209 -11.46 7.05 -5.52
CA GLY A 209 -10.71 6.00 -6.22
C GLY A 209 -10.83 6.09 -7.74
N LEU A 210 -12.02 6.35 -8.26
CA LEU A 210 -12.24 6.59 -9.70
C LEU A 210 -11.50 7.83 -10.18
N PHE A 211 -11.47 8.91 -9.39
CA PHE A 211 -10.68 10.09 -9.72
C PHE A 211 -9.20 9.76 -9.89
N VAL A 212 -8.61 8.98 -8.98
CA VAL A 212 -7.21 8.54 -9.08
C VAL A 212 -6.98 7.70 -10.33
N ILE A 213 -7.83 6.70 -10.58
CA ILE A 213 -7.72 5.80 -11.74
C ILE A 213 -7.83 6.58 -13.05
N ILE A 214 -8.87 7.42 -13.19
CA ILE A 214 -9.11 8.20 -14.42
C ILE A 214 -7.97 9.19 -14.65
N ASN A 215 -7.51 9.88 -13.60
CA ASN A 215 -6.43 10.84 -13.75
C ASN A 215 -5.13 10.16 -14.16
N GLN A 216 -4.82 9.00 -13.60
CA GLN A 216 -3.64 8.21 -14.00
C GLN A 216 -3.73 7.74 -15.46
N LEU A 217 -4.91 7.31 -15.93
CA LEU A 217 -5.16 6.97 -17.32
C LEU A 217 -4.91 8.14 -18.27
N LEU A 218 -5.26 9.36 -17.86
CA LEU A 218 -5.12 10.57 -18.68
C LEU A 218 -3.71 11.16 -18.66
N THR A 219 -3.02 11.08 -17.52
CA THR A 219 -1.71 11.75 -17.32
C THR A 219 -0.51 10.83 -17.53
N ALA A 220 -0.68 9.54 -17.29
CA ALA A 220 0.38 8.54 -17.38
C ALA A 220 -0.12 7.27 -18.10
N THR A 221 -0.66 7.43 -19.30
CA THR A 221 -1.34 6.39 -20.07
C THR A 221 -0.51 5.11 -20.23
N LEU A 222 0.79 5.20 -20.48
CA LEU A 222 1.66 4.03 -20.62
C LEU A 222 1.80 3.25 -19.31
N ILE A 223 1.89 3.95 -18.19
CA ILE A 223 1.95 3.34 -16.85
C ILE A 223 0.63 2.65 -16.54
N ALA A 224 -0.49 3.32 -16.80
CA ALA A 224 -1.82 2.80 -16.60
C ALA A 224 -2.10 1.55 -17.48
N LEU A 225 -1.71 1.57 -18.74
CA LEU A 225 -1.81 0.40 -19.63
C LEU A 225 -0.96 -0.76 -19.11
N GLY A 226 0.27 -0.49 -18.64
CA GLY A 226 1.11 -1.49 -17.99
C GLY A 226 0.43 -2.11 -16.77
N GLY A 227 -0.18 -1.29 -15.90
CA GLY A 227 -0.95 -1.74 -14.75
C GLY A 227 -2.16 -2.60 -15.12
N ILE A 228 -2.91 -2.21 -16.15
CA ILE A 228 -4.04 -3.01 -16.67
C ILE A 228 -3.56 -4.36 -17.19
N ILE A 229 -2.49 -4.39 -17.97
CA ILE A 229 -1.93 -5.66 -18.48
C ILE A 229 -1.53 -6.57 -17.32
N ILE A 230 -0.81 -6.04 -16.31
CA ILE A 230 -0.43 -6.81 -15.12
C ILE A 230 -1.67 -7.34 -14.37
N THR A 231 -2.76 -6.57 -14.35
CA THR A 231 -4.00 -6.94 -13.64
C THR A 231 -4.79 -8.03 -14.39
N LEU A 232 -4.66 -8.11 -15.72
CA LEU A 232 -5.40 -9.04 -16.56
C LEU A 232 -4.69 -10.38 -16.80
N ILE A 233 -3.40 -10.48 -16.50
CA ILE A 233 -2.60 -11.71 -16.53
C ILE A 233 -2.70 -12.44 -15.20
#